data_b6a61ef251fa1cf71b6dab96328a301e
#
_entry.id   b6a61ef251fa1cf71b6dab96328a301e
#
_cell.length_a   1.000
_cell.length_b   1.000
_cell.length_c   1.000
_cell.angle_alpha   90.00
_cell.angle_beta   90.00
_cell.angle_gamma   90.00
#
_symmetry.space_group_name_H-M   'P 1'
#
loop_
_entity.id
_entity.type
_entity.pdbx_description
1 polymer ?
#
loop_
_entity_poly.entity_id
_entity_poly.type
_entity_poly.pdbx_seq_one_letter_code
_entity_poly.pdbx_strand_id
1 'polypeptide(L)'
;MRRYETIFILRPDLGESIQKESIRRFENIVRTNGGETIETDEWGFRELAYHIKGERRGYYVRLDYGGNGATMNEIERNLKLSDSVLRYLSVLVDRDIEPATVRAELETQRRRSADARAAAEAARAATEAARGAATQAVREDSESRAEKTSPEAEFKQAESTDASDSPSLNVESDKQT
;
A
#
# COMPACT_ATOMS: atom_id res chain seq x y z
N MET A 1 -12.89 -21.68 -24.55
CA MET A 1 -12.49 -22.33 -23.28
C MET A 1 -13.25 -21.72 -22.12
N ARG A 2 -13.28 -22.38 -20.93
CA ARG A 2 -13.82 -21.77 -19.71
C ARG A 2 -12.72 -21.01 -18.98
N ARG A 3 -13.03 -19.86 -18.39
CA ARG A 3 -12.10 -19.08 -17.57
C ARG A 3 -12.31 -19.40 -16.10
N TYR A 4 -11.24 -19.74 -15.44
CA TYR A 4 -11.21 -20.01 -14.01
C TYR A 4 -10.23 -19.08 -13.32
N GLU A 5 -10.60 -18.68 -12.12
CA GLU A 5 -9.73 -17.96 -11.20
C GLU A 5 -9.51 -18.85 -9.96
N THR A 6 -8.27 -19.14 -9.66
CA THR A 6 -7.89 -19.88 -8.45
C THR A 6 -7.01 -19.02 -7.58
N ILE A 7 -7.51 -18.71 -6.38
CA ILE A 7 -6.71 -18.04 -5.34
C ILE A 7 -6.21 -19.11 -4.39
N PHE A 8 -4.92 -19.12 -4.13
CA PHE A 8 -4.32 -20.00 -3.13
C PHE A 8 -3.35 -19.26 -2.23
N ILE A 9 -3.18 -19.79 -1.03
CA ILE A 9 -2.38 -19.20 0.02
C ILE A 9 -1.24 -20.17 0.33
N LEU A 10 -0.01 -19.75 0.09
CA LEU A 10 1.18 -20.49 0.45
C LEU A 10 1.59 -20.19 1.90
N ARG A 11 2.28 -21.13 2.52
CA ARG A 11 2.84 -20.99 3.86
C ARG A 11 3.86 -19.86 3.91
N PRO A 12 3.94 -19.11 5.02
CA PRO A 12 4.85 -17.98 5.14
C PRO A 12 6.32 -18.38 5.37
N ASP A 13 6.56 -19.60 5.86
CA ASP A 13 7.88 -20.15 6.16
C ASP A 13 8.66 -20.61 4.92
N LEU A 14 8.01 -20.62 3.75
CA LEU A 14 8.65 -20.97 2.49
C LEU A 14 9.54 -19.83 2.02
N GLY A 15 10.79 -20.16 1.65
CA GLY A 15 11.67 -19.22 0.98
C GLY A 15 11.14 -18.81 -0.40
N GLU A 16 11.53 -17.63 -0.88
CA GLU A 16 11.08 -17.07 -2.15
C GLU A 16 11.27 -18.01 -3.35
N SER A 17 12.37 -18.78 -3.38
CA SER A 17 12.62 -19.77 -4.43
C SER A 17 11.57 -20.87 -4.45
N ILE A 18 11.17 -21.38 -3.28
CA ILE A 18 10.17 -22.44 -3.15
C ILE A 18 8.77 -21.90 -3.48
N GLN A 19 8.48 -20.65 -3.11
CA GLN A 19 7.23 -19.99 -3.49
C GLN A 19 7.10 -19.88 -5.02
N LYS A 20 8.13 -19.37 -5.70
CA LYS A 20 8.18 -19.28 -7.17
C LYS A 20 8.11 -20.65 -7.85
N GLU A 21 8.79 -21.65 -7.30
CA GLU A 21 8.72 -23.02 -7.81
C GLU A 21 7.31 -23.59 -7.68
N SER A 22 6.66 -23.38 -6.54
CA SER A 22 5.27 -23.81 -6.32
C SER A 22 4.32 -23.17 -7.32
N ILE A 23 4.44 -21.88 -7.56
CA ILE A 23 3.63 -21.15 -8.55
C ILE A 23 3.83 -21.72 -9.95
N ARG A 24 5.09 -21.87 -10.38
CA ARG A 24 5.42 -22.46 -11.70
C ARG A 24 4.90 -23.88 -11.84
N ARG A 25 4.91 -24.66 -10.76
CA ARG A 25 4.34 -26.02 -10.76
C ARG A 25 2.85 -25.97 -11.08
N PHE A 26 2.08 -25.07 -10.46
CA PHE A 26 0.64 -24.96 -10.74
C PHE A 26 0.36 -24.43 -12.15
N GLU A 27 1.13 -23.50 -12.66
CA GLU A 27 1.08 -23.06 -14.07
C GLU A 27 1.36 -24.22 -15.04
N ASN A 28 2.35 -25.05 -14.73
CA ASN A 28 2.66 -26.24 -15.53
C ASN A 28 1.50 -27.26 -15.53
N ILE A 29 0.82 -27.44 -14.40
CA ILE A 29 -0.35 -28.32 -14.31
C ILE A 29 -1.47 -27.82 -15.23
N VAL A 30 -1.74 -26.51 -15.27
CA VAL A 30 -2.67 -25.90 -16.22
C VAL A 30 -2.32 -26.31 -17.65
N ARG A 31 -1.08 -26.05 -18.05
CA ARG A 31 -0.58 -26.30 -19.42
C ARG A 31 -0.62 -27.77 -19.79
N THR A 32 -0.19 -28.67 -18.91
CA THR A 32 -0.15 -30.11 -19.15
C THR A 32 -1.55 -30.71 -19.34
N ASN A 33 -2.55 -30.08 -18.71
CA ASN A 33 -3.96 -30.54 -18.80
C ASN A 33 -4.76 -29.76 -19.86
N GLY A 34 -4.09 -29.22 -20.86
CA GLY A 34 -4.73 -28.54 -22.01
C GLY A 34 -5.36 -27.18 -21.70
N GLY A 35 -4.94 -26.56 -20.60
CA GLY A 35 -5.27 -25.18 -20.27
C GLY A 35 -4.19 -24.20 -20.68
N GLU A 36 -4.50 -22.91 -20.55
CA GLU A 36 -3.58 -21.80 -20.82
C GLU A 36 -3.65 -20.78 -19.69
N THR A 37 -2.50 -20.44 -19.09
CA THR A 37 -2.43 -19.40 -18.07
C THR A 37 -2.63 -18.04 -18.73
N ILE A 38 -3.63 -17.29 -18.25
CA ILE A 38 -3.91 -15.92 -18.68
C ILE A 38 -3.05 -14.95 -17.88
N GLU A 39 -3.10 -15.07 -16.54
CA GLU A 39 -2.39 -14.17 -15.64
C GLU A 39 -2.06 -14.89 -14.32
N THR A 40 -0.88 -14.60 -13.79
CA THR A 40 -0.48 -14.92 -12.43
C THR A 40 -0.21 -13.64 -11.68
N ASP A 41 -0.95 -13.41 -10.59
CA ASP A 41 -0.86 -12.19 -9.79
C ASP A 41 -0.47 -12.55 -8.36
N GLU A 42 0.73 -12.11 -7.96
CA GLU A 42 1.28 -12.36 -6.63
C GLU A 42 0.93 -11.19 -5.71
N TRP A 43 -0.04 -11.39 -4.82
CA TRP A 43 -0.45 -10.35 -3.87
C TRP A 43 0.49 -10.21 -2.67
N GLY A 44 1.44 -11.14 -2.54
CA GLY A 44 2.42 -11.14 -1.48
C GLY A 44 1.88 -11.59 -0.12
N PHE A 45 2.64 -11.26 0.92
CA PHE A 45 2.28 -11.62 2.30
C PHE A 45 1.13 -10.76 2.82
N ARG A 46 0.08 -11.43 3.34
CA ARG A 46 -1.06 -10.78 3.98
C ARG A 46 -1.42 -11.48 5.28
N GLU A 47 -2.01 -10.75 6.21
CA GLU A 47 -2.57 -11.33 7.43
C GLU A 47 -3.84 -12.10 7.12
N LEU A 48 -4.01 -13.23 7.80
CA LEU A 48 -5.20 -14.05 7.72
C LEU A 48 -6.23 -13.57 8.74
N ALA A 49 -7.51 -13.58 8.37
CA ALA A 49 -8.60 -13.20 9.28
C ALA A 49 -8.69 -14.12 10.51
N TYR A 50 -8.23 -15.35 10.39
CA TYR A 50 -8.10 -16.34 11.47
C TYR A 50 -6.93 -17.28 11.16
N HIS A 51 -6.44 -17.98 12.18
CA HIS A 51 -5.31 -18.89 12.01
C HIS A 51 -5.69 -20.08 11.13
N ILE A 52 -4.86 -20.35 10.11
CA ILE A 52 -5.01 -21.52 9.26
C ILE A 52 -3.77 -22.42 9.44
N LYS A 53 -3.96 -23.63 9.88
CA LYS A 53 -2.86 -24.58 10.21
C LYS A 53 -1.79 -23.96 11.15
N GLY A 54 -2.22 -23.09 12.09
CA GLY A 54 -1.34 -22.40 13.03
C GLY A 54 -0.72 -21.09 12.53
N GLU A 55 -0.82 -20.79 11.25
CA GLU A 55 -0.25 -19.61 10.64
C GLU A 55 -1.17 -18.39 10.77
N ARG A 56 -0.59 -17.20 11.03
CA ARG A 56 -1.29 -15.90 11.08
C ARG A 56 -1.19 -15.10 9.79
N ARG A 57 -0.22 -15.45 8.93
CA ARG A 57 0.06 -14.79 7.66
C ARG A 57 0.18 -15.85 6.56
N GLY A 58 -0.03 -15.45 5.32
CA GLY A 58 0.17 -16.31 4.18
C GLY A 58 0.56 -15.50 2.94
N TYR A 59 1.18 -16.17 1.99
CA TYR A 59 1.53 -15.58 0.70
C TYR A 59 0.40 -15.87 -0.29
N TYR A 60 -0.29 -14.84 -0.71
CA TYR A 60 -1.46 -14.94 -1.59
C TYR A 60 -1.05 -14.87 -3.05
N VAL A 61 -1.59 -15.80 -3.83
CA VAL A 61 -1.40 -15.86 -5.27
C VAL A 61 -2.75 -16.08 -5.93
N ARG A 62 -3.03 -15.33 -7.00
CA ARG A 62 -4.17 -15.51 -7.88
C ARG A 62 -3.67 -16.04 -9.22
N LEU A 63 -4.21 -17.18 -9.65
CA LEU A 63 -3.95 -17.79 -10.94
C LEU A 63 -5.22 -17.72 -11.78
N ASP A 64 -5.17 -16.98 -12.88
CA ASP A 64 -6.23 -16.84 -13.87
C ASP A 64 -5.85 -17.65 -15.11
N TYR A 65 -6.73 -18.56 -15.53
CA TYR A 65 -6.43 -19.48 -16.62
C TYR A 65 -7.68 -19.89 -17.40
N GLY A 66 -7.46 -20.18 -18.68
CA GLY A 66 -8.41 -20.86 -19.54
C GLY A 66 -8.21 -22.37 -19.48
N GLY A 67 -9.31 -23.11 -19.46
CA GLY A 67 -9.20 -24.57 -19.43
C GLY A 67 -10.57 -25.25 -19.51
N ASN A 68 -10.60 -26.55 -19.22
CA ASN A 68 -11.81 -27.34 -19.06
C ASN A 68 -12.00 -27.76 -17.60
N GLY A 69 -13.09 -28.47 -17.31
CA GLY A 69 -13.34 -28.95 -15.94
C GLY A 69 -12.28 -29.95 -15.42
N ALA A 70 -11.66 -30.74 -16.30
CA ALA A 70 -10.58 -31.64 -15.92
C ALA A 70 -9.33 -30.89 -15.50
N THR A 71 -8.98 -29.80 -16.21
CA THR A 71 -7.87 -28.90 -15.85
C THR A 71 -8.06 -28.32 -14.45
N MET A 72 -9.26 -27.79 -14.15
CA MET A 72 -9.60 -27.25 -12.84
C MET A 72 -9.50 -28.32 -11.73
N ASN A 73 -10.10 -29.48 -11.95
CA ASN A 73 -10.08 -30.57 -10.97
C ASN A 73 -8.64 -31.02 -10.67
N GLU A 74 -7.77 -31.08 -11.67
CA GLU A 74 -6.37 -31.49 -11.47
C GLU A 74 -5.56 -30.43 -10.70
N ILE A 75 -5.82 -29.14 -10.94
CA ILE A 75 -5.22 -28.06 -10.15
C ILE A 75 -5.66 -28.18 -8.69
N GLU A 76 -6.97 -28.29 -8.44
CA GLU A 76 -7.50 -28.42 -7.08
C GLU A 76 -6.96 -29.65 -6.37
N ARG A 77 -6.85 -30.78 -7.08
CA ARG A 77 -6.25 -31.99 -6.54
C ARG A 77 -4.81 -31.75 -6.09
N ASN A 78 -4.00 -31.10 -6.91
CA ASN A 78 -2.61 -30.81 -6.57
C ASN A 78 -2.48 -29.77 -5.45
N LEU A 79 -3.33 -28.73 -5.44
CA LEU A 79 -3.38 -27.75 -4.35
C LEU A 79 -3.74 -28.40 -3.02
N LYS A 80 -4.69 -29.33 -3.02
CA LYS A 80 -5.12 -30.08 -1.83
C LYS A 80 -4.02 -31.01 -1.29
N LEU A 81 -3.24 -31.61 -2.18
CA LEU A 81 -2.16 -32.54 -1.83
C LEU A 81 -0.85 -31.83 -1.44
N SER A 82 -0.75 -30.53 -1.74
CA SER A 82 0.47 -29.76 -1.46
C SER A 82 0.51 -29.29 -0.01
N ASP A 83 1.55 -29.67 0.72
CA ASP A 83 1.78 -29.22 2.10
C ASP A 83 2.15 -27.73 2.17
N SER A 84 2.65 -27.17 1.07
CA SER A 84 2.97 -25.74 0.95
C SER A 84 1.75 -24.85 0.88
N VAL A 85 0.56 -25.43 0.63
CA VAL A 85 -0.70 -24.68 0.48
C VAL A 85 -1.50 -24.72 1.78
N LEU A 86 -1.82 -23.55 2.31
CA LEU A 86 -2.68 -23.41 3.47
C LEU A 86 -4.15 -23.57 3.09
N ARG A 87 -4.55 -22.87 2.06
CA ARG A 87 -5.94 -22.83 1.56
C ARG A 87 -5.99 -22.44 0.09
N TYR A 88 -7.07 -22.82 -0.59
CA TYR A 88 -7.34 -22.40 -1.97
C TYR A 88 -8.84 -22.24 -2.20
N LEU A 89 -9.19 -21.51 -3.25
CA LEU A 89 -10.55 -21.31 -3.75
C LEU A 89 -10.47 -21.18 -5.26
N SER A 90 -11.25 -22.00 -5.98
CA SER A 90 -11.39 -21.90 -7.44
C SER A 90 -12.79 -21.44 -7.81
N VAL A 91 -12.90 -20.52 -8.75
CA VAL A 91 -14.14 -19.94 -9.23
C VAL A 91 -14.20 -20.01 -10.76
N LEU A 92 -15.34 -20.37 -11.30
CA LEU A 92 -15.63 -20.23 -12.73
C LEU A 92 -16.03 -18.77 -13.00
N VAL A 93 -15.21 -18.06 -13.76
CA VAL A 93 -15.43 -16.65 -14.09
C VAL A 93 -16.28 -16.51 -15.36
N ASP A 94 -15.92 -17.27 -16.40
CA ASP A 94 -16.63 -17.25 -17.69
C ASP A 94 -16.67 -18.65 -18.30
N ARG A 95 -17.71 -18.90 -19.08
CA ARG A 95 -17.97 -20.22 -19.68
C ARG A 95 -17.42 -20.37 -21.08
N ASP A 96 -17.19 -19.27 -21.77
CA ASP A 96 -16.69 -19.29 -23.14
C ASP A 96 -15.79 -18.09 -23.42
N ILE A 97 -14.48 -18.36 -23.43
CA ILE A 97 -13.44 -17.36 -23.68
C ILE A 97 -12.41 -17.84 -24.70
N GLU A 98 -11.81 -16.88 -25.36
CA GLU A 98 -10.52 -17.01 -26.04
C GLU A 98 -9.43 -16.47 -25.10
N PRO A 99 -8.52 -17.31 -24.58
CA PRO A 99 -7.52 -16.85 -23.60
C PRO A 99 -6.62 -15.71 -24.09
N ALA A 100 -6.30 -15.72 -25.41
CA ALA A 100 -5.48 -14.68 -26.03
C ALA A 100 -6.18 -13.30 -25.99
N THR A 101 -7.48 -13.26 -26.27
CA THR A 101 -8.28 -12.04 -26.24
C THR A 101 -8.36 -11.47 -24.83
N VAL A 102 -8.65 -12.32 -23.84
CA VAL A 102 -8.75 -11.91 -22.43
C VAL A 102 -7.39 -11.35 -21.94
N ARG A 103 -6.28 -11.98 -22.33
CA ARG A 103 -4.94 -11.50 -21.99
C ARG A 103 -4.67 -10.11 -22.57
N ALA A 104 -5.00 -9.89 -23.84
CA ALA A 104 -4.85 -8.60 -24.50
C ALA A 104 -5.71 -7.50 -23.85
N GLU A 105 -6.92 -7.83 -23.46
CA GLU A 105 -7.82 -6.90 -22.75
C GLU A 105 -7.26 -6.52 -21.37
N LEU A 106 -6.79 -7.51 -20.59
CA LEU A 106 -6.16 -7.27 -19.29
C LEU A 106 -4.91 -6.40 -19.40
N GLU A 107 -4.06 -6.65 -20.40
CA GLU A 107 -2.87 -5.84 -20.64
C GLU A 107 -3.24 -4.39 -20.99
N THR A 108 -4.24 -4.21 -21.84
CA THR A 108 -4.75 -2.89 -22.19
C THR A 108 -5.31 -2.16 -20.96
N GLN A 109 -6.06 -2.85 -20.13
CA GLN A 109 -6.63 -2.30 -18.90
C GLN A 109 -5.52 -1.92 -17.90
N ARG A 110 -4.49 -2.75 -17.77
CA ARG A 110 -3.32 -2.46 -16.92
C ARG A 110 -2.57 -1.21 -17.39
N ARG A 111 -2.33 -1.07 -18.70
CA ARG A 111 -1.71 0.14 -19.26
C ARG A 111 -2.54 1.37 -18.94
N ARG A 112 -3.85 1.35 -19.20
CA ARG A 112 -4.75 2.47 -18.87
C ARG A 112 -4.75 2.83 -17.37
N SER A 113 -4.74 1.83 -16.50
CA SER A 113 -4.70 2.06 -15.06
C SER A 113 -3.35 2.59 -14.58
N ALA A 114 -2.25 2.16 -15.19
CA ALA A 114 -0.91 2.68 -14.91
C ALA A 114 -0.77 4.15 -15.36
N ASP A 115 -1.24 4.46 -16.58
CA ASP A 115 -1.25 5.82 -17.12
C ASP A 115 -2.11 6.76 -16.26
N ALA A 116 -3.28 6.29 -15.83
CA ALA A 116 -4.16 7.06 -14.95
C ALA A 116 -3.53 7.31 -13.56
N ARG A 117 -2.81 6.32 -13.01
CA ARG A 117 -2.08 6.49 -11.74
C ARG A 117 -0.92 7.47 -11.88
N ALA A 118 -0.15 7.36 -12.96
CA ALA A 118 0.97 8.27 -13.24
C ALA A 118 0.46 9.71 -13.42
N ALA A 119 -0.65 9.91 -14.16
CA ALA A 119 -1.27 11.20 -14.33
C ALA A 119 -1.79 11.78 -13.00
N ALA A 120 -2.41 10.95 -12.15
CA ALA A 120 -2.89 11.37 -10.84
C ALA A 120 -1.74 11.73 -9.88
N GLU A 121 -0.63 11.01 -9.94
CA GLU A 121 0.56 11.28 -9.14
C GLU A 121 1.23 12.59 -9.60
N ALA A 122 1.37 12.80 -10.91
CA ALA A 122 1.89 14.04 -11.48
C ALA A 122 1.01 15.26 -11.09
N ALA A 123 -0.31 15.11 -11.14
CA ALA A 123 -1.25 16.16 -10.73
C ALA A 123 -1.12 16.48 -9.23
N ARG A 124 -0.94 15.48 -8.37
CA ARG A 124 -0.70 15.68 -6.93
C ARG A 124 0.62 16.39 -6.66
N ALA A 125 1.69 15.97 -7.33
CA ALA A 125 3.00 16.62 -7.22
C ALA A 125 2.96 18.10 -7.68
N ALA A 126 2.26 18.39 -8.79
CA ALA A 126 2.06 19.75 -9.27
C ALA A 126 1.27 20.62 -8.27
N THR A 127 0.23 20.06 -7.66
CA THR A 127 -0.58 20.76 -6.65
C THR A 127 0.23 21.05 -5.38
N GLU A 128 1.06 20.08 -4.96
CA GLU A 128 1.93 20.24 -3.79
C GLU A 128 3.03 21.27 -4.04
N ALA A 129 3.64 21.26 -5.22
CA ALA A 129 4.62 22.26 -5.64
C ALA A 129 4.01 23.69 -5.69
N ALA A 130 2.79 23.84 -6.25
CA ALA A 130 2.08 25.10 -6.29
C ALA A 130 1.74 25.61 -4.87
N ARG A 131 1.36 24.70 -3.96
CA ARG A 131 1.08 25.04 -2.56
C ARG A 131 2.35 25.47 -1.81
N GLY A 132 3.47 24.79 -2.07
CA GLY A 132 4.79 25.15 -1.53
C GLY A 132 5.24 26.55 -1.98
N ALA A 133 5.13 26.84 -3.27
CA ALA A 133 5.45 28.15 -3.83
C ALA A 133 4.57 29.28 -3.26
N ALA A 134 3.27 29.05 -3.10
CA ALA A 134 2.35 30.00 -2.49
C ALA A 134 2.70 30.28 -1.01
N THR A 135 3.12 29.26 -0.26
CA THR A 135 3.54 29.42 1.14
C THR A 135 4.85 30.20 1.26
N GLN A 136 5.76 30.00 0.31
CA GLN A 136 7.03 30.73 0.26
C GLN A 136 6.84 32.20 -0.10
N ALA A 137 5.97 32.51 -1.07
CA ALA A 137 5.62 33.89 -1.44
C ALA A 137 4.99 34.68 -0.28
N VAL A 138 4.13 34.02 0.53
CA VAL A 138 3.54 34.62 1.72
C VAL A 138 4.59 34.92 2.81
N ARG A 139 5.60 34.08 2.96
CA ARG A 139 6.70 34.29 3.91
C ARG A 139 7.60 35.45 3.48
N GLU A 140 7.97 35.54 2.21
CA GLU A 140 8.80 36.61 1.66
C GLU A 140 8.07 37.98 1.77
N ASP A 141 6.76 38.03 1.53
CA ASP A 141 5.96 39.26 1.68
C ASP A 141 5.85 39.67 3.16
N SER A 142 5.75 38.75 4.08
CA SER A 142 5.73 39.02 5.54
C SER A 142 7.07 39.53 6.07
N GLU A 143 8.20 38.99 5.58
CA GLU A 143 9.53 39.44 5.94
C GLU A 143 9.85 40.83 5.39
N SER A 144 9.48 41.13 4.13
CA SER A 144 9.67 42.46 3.53
C SER A 144 8.83 43.56 4.21
N ARG A 145 7.69 43.15 4.80
CA ARG A 145 6.82 44.08 5.55
C ARG A 145 7.33 44.35 6.97
N ALA A 146 8.00 43.36 7.60
CA ALA A 146 8.63 43.51 8.92
C ALA A 146 9.86 44.42 8.89
N GLU A 147 10.61 44.42 7.79
CA GLU A 147 11.82 45.26 7.62
C GLU A 147 11.48 46.75 7.37
N LYS A 148 10.27 47.07 6.90
CA LYS A 148 9.82 48.46 6.66
C LYS A 148 9.15 49.11 7.87
N THR A 149 8.97 48.43 8.99
CA THR A 149 8.30 48.95 10.19
C THR A 149 9.21 48.94 11.42
N SER A 150 10.46 49.33 11.30
CA SER A 150 11.30 49.66 12.48
C SER A 150 11.20 51.20 12.68
N PRO A 151 10.53 51.68 13.71
CA PRO A 151 10.65 53.10 14.10
C PRO A 151 11.87 53.22 14.99
N GLU A 152 12.81 54.01 14.52
CA GLU A 152 13.85 54.63 15.31
C GLU A 152 13.18 55.55 16.36
N ALA A 153 13.19 55.15 17.62
CA ALA A 153 12.78 55.97 18.74
C ALA A 153 14.01 56.40 19.53
N GLU A 154 14.40 57.65 19.35
CA GLU A 154 15.24 58.44 20.23
C GLU A 154 14.83 58.29 21.70
N PHE A 155 15.72 57.78 22.52
CA PHE A 155 15.57 57.81 23.97
C PHE A 155 16.44 58.94 24.52
N LYS A 156 15.82 60.10 24.82
CA LYS A 156 16.39 61.15 25.65
C LYS A 156 16.24 60.83 27.14
N GLN A 157 17.35 60.97 27.84
CA GLN A 157 17.52 60.89 29.30
C GLN A 157 16.60 61.84 30.09
N ALA A 158 16.12 61.39 31.23
CA ALA A 158 15.97 62.19 32.49
C ALA A 158 15.83 61.19 33.67
N GLU A 159 16.65 61.22 34.45
CA GLU A 159 17.17 61.40 35.80
C GLU A 159 16.17 61.40 36.97
N SER A 160 16.53 60.53 37.96
CA SER A 160 16.41 60.68 39.41
C SER A 160 15.09 60.46 40.15
N THR A 161 15.31 59.67 41.16
CA THR A 161 14.98 59.68 42.63
C THR A 161 13.92 58.68 43.04
N ASP A 162 14.34 57.77 43.84
CA ASP A 162 14.45 57.58 45.28
C ASP A 162 13.32 56.72 45.94
N ALA A 163 13.85 55.91 46.84
CA ALA A 163 13.28 55.36 48.05
C ALA A 163 12.31 54.14 48.07
N SER A 164 12.93 53.08 48.56
CA SER A 164 12.48 52.29 49.71
C SER A 164 11.06 51.69 49.72
N ASP A 165 10.93 50.42 49.79
CA ASP A 165 10.65 49.69 51.02
C ASP A 165 10.32 48.22 50.72
N SER A 166 10.97 47.31 51.40
CA SER A 166 10.56 45.93 51.56
C SER A 166 9.70 45.87 52.83
N PRO A 167 8.87 44.86 53.13
CA PRO A 167 9.35 43.51 53.38
C PRO A 167 8.38 42.33 53.06
N SER A 168 9.02 41.19 52.89
CA SER A 168 8.76 39.83 53.46
C SER A 168 7.35 39.40 53.90
N LEU A 169 7.09 38.17 53.60
CA LEU A 169 6.72 37.01 54.42
C LEU A 169 5.97 36.00 53.56
N ASN A 170 6.49 34.87 53.28
CA ASN A 170 6.68 33.64 54.05
C ASN A 170 5.41 32.77 54.12
N VAL A 171 5.67 31.46 54.01
CA VAL A 171 4.96 30.29 54.57
C VAL A 171 4.02 29.61 53.59
N GLU A 172 4.45 28.48 53.09
CA GLU A 172 4.51 27.09 53.59
C GLU A 172 3.28 26.23 53.22
N SER A 173 3.63 25.09 52.67
CA SER A 173 3.12 23.71 52.89
C SER A 173 1.62 23.45 52.71
N ASP A 174 1.22 22.43 52.09
CA ASP A 174 1.27 21.01 52.44
C ASP A 174 0.48 20.15 51.45
N LYS A 175 1.05 19.06 51.04
CA LYS A 175 0.70 17.65 51.14
C LYS A 175 -0.71 17.16 50.81
N GLN A 176 -0.65 16.09 50.08
CA GLN A 176 -1.42 14.82 50.12
C GLN A 176 -2.89 14.87 49.61
N THR A 177 -3.20 14.09 48.64
CA THR A 177 -3.43 12.63 48.69
C THR A 177 -3.39 12.07 47.29
#